data_9c83aa5272efd9e7dab5ae67ddf424b9
#
_entry.id   9c83aa5272efd9e7dab5ae67ddf424b9
#
_cell.length_a   1.000
_cell.length_b   1.000
_cell.length_c   1.000
_cell.angle_alpha   90.00
_cell.angle_beta   90.00
_cell.angle_gamma   90.00
#
_symmetry.space_group_name_H-M   'P 1'
#
loop_
_entity.id
_entity.type
_entity.pdbx_description
1 polymer ?
#
loop_
_entity_poly.entity_id
_entity_poly.type
_entity_poly.pdbx_seq_one_letter_code
_entity_poly.pdbx_strand_id
1 'polypeptide(L)'
;INGIIRSVERNSNAQVAYGTAVDQAVTGGFGFFRIDIDYAHQDSFDLQAQIKRIPNALSVHWDTASSEFDASDWRYAFISDHLSKEEYKKLYPKASMVAWDAADIGGDSGNWLDDDQIRVSEYFKRVETKRKLFKFSVPNPETGEADIQTATEDQMGILAAAFFESQGAEVPTSNEDGLMEAFIQASGIQVIAERDAQHFKVMRYIINGVEVLEEETWPGMCIPICPVWGDESYQIFNQ
;
A
#
# COMPACT_ATOMS: atom_id res chain seq x y z
N ILE A 1 0.70 20.92 1.48
CA ILE A 1 0.12 19.62 1.90
C ILE A 1 -1.37 19.78 2.23
N ASN A 2 -1.78 20.67 3.13
CA ASN A 2 -3.20 20.83 3.52
C ASN A 2 -4.15 21.15 2.35
N GLY A 3 -3.69 21.88 1.33
CA GLY A 3 -4.48 22.17 0.13
C GLY A 3 -4.74 20.94 -0.73
N ILE A 4 -3.75 20.04 -0.83
CA ILE A 4 -3.87 18.78 -1.59
C ILE A 4 -4.86 17.85 -0.89
N ILE A 5 -4.74 17.68 0.43
CA ILE A 5 -5.65 16.84 1.22
C ILE A 5 -7.10 17.32 1.04
N ARG A 6 -7.36 18.61 1.20
CA ARG A 6 -8.71 19.18 1.02
C ARG A 6 -9.24 19.01 -0.41
N SER A 7 -8.35 19.03 -1.41
CA SER A 7 -8.75 18.77 -2.80
C SER A 7 -9.17 17.33 -2.97
N VAL A 8 -8.40 16.38 -2.45
CA VAL A 8 -8.73 14.94 -2.47
C VAL A 8 -10.06 14.69 -1.75
N GLU A 9 -10.24 15.22 -0.55
CA GLU A 9 -11.47 15.07 0.23
C GLU A 9 -12.70 15.60 -0.52
N ARG A 10 -12.57 16.77 -1.15
CA ARG A 10 -13.66 17.36 -1.92
C ARG A 10 -14.00 16.57 -3.18
N ASN A 11 -12.98 16.18 -3.94
CA ASN A 11 -13.16 15.46 -5.19
C ASN A 11 -13.74 14.05 -4.95
N SER A 12 -13.37 13.42 -3.84
CA SER A 12 -13.84 12.10 -3.44
C SER A 12 -15.19 12.11 -2.73
N ASN A 13 -15.74 13.28 -2.40
CA ASN A 13 -16.88 13.39 -1.49
C ASN A 13 -16.65 12.61 -0.17
N ALA A 14 -15.46 12.78 0.40
CA ALA A 14 -14.97 12.01 1.54
C ALA A 14 -15.89 12.05 2.76
N GLN A 15 -16.71 13.11 2.89
CA GLN A 15 -17.65 13.25 3.98
C GLN A 15 -18.66 12.09 4.06
N VAL A 16 -19.04 11.51 2.91
CA VAL A 16 -19.93 10.33 2.88
C VAL A 16 -19.18 9.10 3.41
N ALA A 17 -17.91 8.93 3.05
CA ALA A 17 -17.09 7.82 3.53
C ALA A 17 -16.88 7.92 5.05
N TYR A 18 -16.51 9.09 5.53
CA TYR A 18 -16.32 9.34 6.97
C TYR A 18 -17.63 9.15 7.77
N GLY A 19 -18.74 9.73 7.29
CA GLY A 19 -20.05 9.57 7.93
C GLY A 19 -20.46 8.10 8.03
N THR A 20 -20.32 7.33 6.95
CA THR A 20 -20.62 5.89 6.95
C THR A 20 -19.74 5.14 7.96
N ALA A 21 -18.43 5.41 8.00
CA ALA A 21 -17.52 4.73 8.93
C ALA A 21 -17.83 5.08 10.40
N VAL A 22 -18.18 6.34 10.68
CA VAL A 22 -18.60 6.77 12.03
C VAL A 22 -19.93 6.12 12.43
N ASP A 23 -20.93 6.09 11.55
CA ASP A 23 -22.20 5.44 11.83
C ASP A 23 -22.03 3.94 12.13
N GLN A 24 -21.16 3.27 11.39
CA GLN A 24 -20.80 1.89 11.63
C GLN A 24 -20.08 1.71 12.98
N ALA A 25 -19.14 2.61 13.31
CA ALA A 25 -18.41 2.57 14.58
C ALA A 25 -19.33 2.80 15.78
N VAL A 26 -20.29 3.73 15.68
CA VAL A 26 -21.28 3.97 16.73
C VAL A 26 -22.24 2.78 16.91
N THR A 27 -22.61 2.12 15.81
CA THR A 27 -23.59 1.03 15.83
C THR A 27 -22.96 -0.33 16.17
N GLY A 28 -21.79 -0.62 15.59
CA GLY A 28 -21.13 -1.93 15.64
C GLY A 28 -19.79 -1.94 16.36
N GLY A 29 -19.32 -0.80 16.87
CA GLY A 29 -18.03 -0.67 17.55
C GLY A 29 -16.85 -0.41 16.63
N PHE A 30 -16.98 -0.62 15.31
CA PHE A 30 -15.95 -0.34 14.33
C PHE A 30 -16.57 -0.02 12.97
N GLY A 31 -15.89 0.80 12.22
CA GLY A 31 -16.21 1.16 10.84
C GLY A 31 -14.95 1.39 10.03
N PHE A 32 -15.07 1.44 8.72
CA PHE A 32 -13.93 1.57 7.84
C PHE A 32 -14.24 2.47 6.65
N PHE A 33 -13.22 3.16 6.20
CA PHE A 33 -13.16 3.75 4.87
C PHE A 33 -11.84 3.35 4.22
N ARG A 34 -11.71 3.53 2.92
CA ARG A 34 -10.49 3.16 2.20
C ARG A 34 -9.95 4.33 1.39
N ILE A 35 -8.65 4.31 1.18
CA ILE A 35 -7.98 5.15 0.21
C ILE A 35 -7.76 4.28 -1.04
N ASP A 36 -8.15 4.81 -2.18
CA ASP A 36 -7.98 4.16 -3.47
C ASP A 36 -7.22 5.07 -4.42
N ILE A 37 -6.68 4.52 -5.49
CA ILE A 37 -6.02 5.27 -6.54
C ILE A 37 -6.74 4.95 -7.84
N ASP A 38 -7.24 5.99 -8.49
CA ASP A 38 -8.01 5.85 -9.72
C ASP A 38 -7.65 6.99 -10.67
N TYR A 39 -8.02 6.86 -11.93
CA TYR A 39 -7.84 7.94 -12.88
C TYR A 39 -8.64 9.17 -12.48
N ALA A 40 -8.04 10.36 -12.61
CA ALA A 40 -8.69 11.62 -12.26
C ALA A 40 -9.96 11.86 -13.09
N HIS A 41 -9.94 11.46 -14.37
CA HIS A 41 -11.06 11.49 -15.30
C HIS A 41 -10.96 10.32 -16.28
N GLN A 42 -12.06 9.94 -16.90
CA GLN A 42 -12.11 8.82 -17.86
C GLN A 42 -11.13 8.97 -19.04
N ASP A 43 -10.82 10.21 -19.42
CA ASP A 43 -9.93 10.55 -20.52
C ASP A 43 -8.54 11.04 -20.05
N SER A 44 -8.16 10.79 -18.80
CA SER A 44 -6.86 11.19 -18.24
C SER A 44 -6.01 9.99 -17.90
N PHE A 45 -4.71 10.14 -18.05
CA PHE A 45 -3.72 9.21 -17.51
C PHE A 45 -3.24 9.61 -16.11
N ASP A 46 -3.68 10.77 -15.59
CA ASP A 46 -3.30 11.22 -14.28
C ASP A 46 -4.04 10.41 -13.22
N LEU A 47 -3.28 9.86 -12.28
CA LEU A 47 -3.81 9.13 -11.14
C LEU A 47 -4.12 10.09 -9.99
N GLN A 48 -5.25 9.89 -9.34
CA GLN A 48 -5.68 10.65 -8.18
C GLN A 48 -6.04 9.73 -7.03
N ALA A 49 -5.60 10.09 -5.83
CA ALA A 49 -6.07 9.44 -4.62
C ALA A 49 -7.56 9.77 -4.39
N GLN A 50 -8.33 8.78 -4.03
CA GLN A 50 -9.76 8.88 -3.74
C GLN A 50 -10.06 8.25 -2.39
N ILE A 51 -10.92 8.89 -1.61
CA ILE A 51 -11.43 8.36 -0.35
C ILE A 51 -12.78 7.73 -0.64
N LYS A 52 -12.85 6.40 -0.51
CA LYS A 52 -14.06 5.63 -0.80
C LYS A 52 -14.64 5.03 0.48
N ARG A 53 -15.96 5.02 0.56
CA ARG A 53 -16.66 4.36 1.67
C ARG A 53 -16.59 2.85 1.54
N ILE A 54 -16.59 2.16 2.67
CA ILE A 54 -16.84 0.72 2.75
C ILE A 54 -18.27 0.53 3.30
N PRO A 55 -19.23 0.09 2.47
CA PRO A 55 -20.64 0.02 2.86
C PRO A 55 -20.94 -0.97 3.98
N ASN A 56 -20.16 -2.04 4.06
CA ASN A 56 -20.31 -3.10 5.06
C ASN A 56 -19.02 -3.29 5.84
N ALA A 57 -18.97 -2.86 7.10
CA ALA A 57 -17.80 -3.04 7.94
C ALA A 57 -17.46 -4.52 8.18
N LEU A 58 -18.42 -5.42 8.14
CA LEU A 58 -18.22 -6.85 8.34
C LEU A 58 -17.56 -7.54 7.14
N SER A 59 -17.45 -6.87 5.98
CA SER A 59 -16.69 -7.37 4.84
C SER A 59 -15.18 -7.18 4.99
N VAL A 60 -14.75 -6.40 5.99
CA VAL A 60 -13.34 -6.11 6.26
C VAL A 60 -12.82 -7.08 7.31
N HIS A 61 -11.72 -7.70 6.99
CA HIS A 61 -10.98 -8.55 7.92
C HIS A 61 -9.56 -8.01 8.03
N TRP A 62 -9.06 -7.89 9.25
CA TRP A 62 -7.77 -7.27 9.54
C TRP A 62 -6.91 -8.12 10.46
N ASP A 63 -5.67 -7.72 10.66
CA ASP A 63 -4.75 -8.38 11.57
C ASP A 63 -5.19 -8.19 13.03
N THR A 64 -5.71 -9.24 13.63
CA THR A 64 -6.18 -9.22 15.02
C THR A 64 -5.05 -9.13 16.05
N ALA A 65 -3.78 -9.26 15.63
CA ALA A 65 -2.63 -9.07 16.48
C ALA A 65 -2.13 -7.61 16.50
N SER A 66 -2.82 -6.72 15.80
CA SER A 66 -2.54 -5.28 15.83
C SER A 66 -2.76 -4.70 17.21
N SER A 67 -1.87 -3.80 17.62
CA SER A 67 -1.94 -3.04 18.85
C SER A 67 -2.05 -1.53 18.63
N GLU A 68 -1.79 -1.07 17.42
CA GLU A 68 -1.82 0.34 17.10
C GLU A 68 -3.22 0.79 16.66
N PHE A 69 -3.70 1.85 17.26
CA PHE A 69 -5.03 2.40 17.00
C PHE A 69 -5.25 2.83 15.54
N ASP A 70 -4.19 3.30 14.89
CA ASP A 70 -4.21 3.80 13.51
C ASP A 70 -3.98 2.71 12.45
N ALA A 71 -3.92 1.44 12.84
CA ALA A 71 -3.63 0.31 11.97
C ALA A 71 -2.25 0.35 11.26
N SER A 72 -1.32 1.15 11.76
CA SER A 72 0.01 1.29 11.17
C SER A 72 0.85 0.02 11.29
N ASP A 73 0.51 -0.87 12.19
CA ASP A 73 1.16 -2.15 12.44
C ASP A 73 0.48 -3.35 11.75
N TRP A 74 -0.62 -3.14 11.01
CA TRP A 74 -1.28 -4.23 10.31
C TRP A 74 -0.33 -4.93 9.33
N ARG A 75 -0.25 -6.24 9.43
CA ARG A 75 0.52 -7.09 8.52
C ARG A 75 -0.31 -7.50 7.31
N TYR A 76 -1.64 -7.59 7.48
CA TYR A 76 -2.59 -7.90 6.42
C TYR A 76 -3.96 -7.32 6.73
N ALA A 77 -4.71 -7.08 5.67
CA ALA A 77 -6.15 -6.85 5.73
C ALA A 77 -6.77 -7.23 4.40
N PHE A 78 -8.06 -7.57 4.40
CA PHE A 78 -8.78 -7.82 3.17
C PHE A 78 -10.23 -7.37 3.24
N ILE A 79 -10.76 -7.02 2.09
CA ILE A 79 -12.16 -6.66 1.89
C ILE A 79 -12.75 -7.70 0.98
N SER A 80 -13.85 -8.33 1.41
CA SER A 80 -14.57 -9.30 0.61
C SER A 80 -15.81 -8.69 0.00
N ASP A 81 -16.03 -8.98 -1.27
CA ASP A 81 -17.21 -8.57 -2.02
C ASP A 81 -17.79 -9.77 -2.77
N HIS A 82 -19.05 -9.68 -3.17
CA HIS A 82 -19.76 -10.72 -3.91
C HIS A 82 -20.11 -10.16 -5.29
N LEU A 83 -19.54 -10.78 -6.31
CA LEU A 83 -19.83 -10.47 -7.70
C LEU A 83 -20.82 -11.47 -8.28
N SER A 84 -21.72 -11.00 -9.13
CA SER A 84 -22.54 -11.93 -9.94
C SER A 84 -21.64 -12.73 -10.88
N LYS A 85 -22.03 -13.95 -11.23
CA LYS A 85 -21.26 -14.80 -12.16
C LYS A 85 -21.03 -14.13 -13.52
N GLU A 86 -21.97 -13.28 -13.94
CA GLU A 86 -21.85 -12.54 -15.20
C GLU A 86 -20.78 -11.43 -15.12
N GLU A 87 -20.81 -10.65 -14.04
CA GLU A 87 -19.80 -9.62 -13.77
C GLU A 87 -18.42 -10.22 -13.59
N TYR A 88 -18.32 -11.32 -12.84
CA TYR A 88 -17.07 -12.03 -12.64
C TYR A 88 -16.46 -12.50 -13.97
N LYS A 89 -17.26 -13.12 -14.86
CA LYS A 89 -16.80 -13.55 -16.19
C LYS A 89 -16.36 -12.38 -17.07
N LYS A 90 -17.01 -11.24 -16.93
CA LYS A 90 -16.65 -10.03 -17.68
C LYS A 90 -15.33 -9.44 -17.22
N LEU A 91 -15.09 -9.41 -15.91
CA LEU A 91 -13.86 -8.88 -15.31
C LEU A 91 -12.70 -9.87 -15.46
N TYR A 92 -12.97 -11.15 -15.21
CA TYR A 92 -11.94 -12.20 -15.19
C TYR A 92 -12.27 -13.36 -16.15
N PRO A 93 -12.22 -13.13 -17.47
CA PRO A 93 -12.65 -14.13 -18.46
C PRO A 93 -11.80 -15.41 -18.50
N LYS A 94 -10.57 -15.36 -17.97
CA LYS A 94 -9.65 -16.48 -17.95
C LYS A 94 -9.62 -17.22 -16.60
N ALA A 95 -10.27 -16.67 -15.59
CA ALA A 95 -10.24 -17.22 -14.24
C ALA A 95 -11.20 -18.40 -14.10
N SER A 96 -10.81 -19.36 -13.26
CA SER A 96 -11.63 -20.52 -12.96
C SER A 96 -12.80 -20.11 -12.04
N MET A 97 -13.97 -20.70 -12.28
CA MET A 97 -15.12 -20.62 -11.38
C MET A 97 -15.24 -21.95 -10.62
N VAL A 98 -14.20 -22.28 -9.85
CA VAL A 98 -14.19 -23.53 -9.11
C VAL A 98 -14.84 -23.31 -7.75
N ALA A 99 -15.89 -24.07 -7.48
CA ALA A 99 -16.34 -24.28 -6.12
C ALA A 99 -15.36 -25.23 -5.42
N TRP A 100 -14.82 -24.81 -4.30
CA TRP A 100 -14.15 -25.74 -3.40
C TRP A 100 -15.21 -26.69 -2.84
N ASP A 101 -14.97 -27.98 -2.94
CA ASP A 101 -15.87 -28.94 -2.33
C ASP A 101 -15.73 -28.83 -0.80
N ALA A 102 -16.80 -28.45 -0.13
CA ALA A 102 -16.83 -28.17 1.31
C ALA A 102 -16.40 -29.39 2.15
N ALA A 103 -16.40 -30.57 1.56
CA ALA A 103 -16.04 -31.81 2.23
C ALA A 103 -14.52 -31.95 2.47
N ASP A 104 -13.68 -31.27 1.69
CA ASP A 104 -12.22 -31.48 1.74
C ASP A 104 -11.48 -30.52 2.69
N ILE A 105 -12.04 -29.41 3.12
CA ILE A 105 -11.32 -28.35 3.86
C ILE A 105 -11.94 -28.02 5.22
N GLY A 106 -12.80 -28.86 5.76
CA GLY A 106 -13.27 -28.70 7.16
C GLY A 106 -13.84 -27.32 7.48
N GLY A 107 -15.00 -27.01 6.97
CA GLY A 107 -15.89 -26.09 7.63
C GLY A 107 -16.39 -24.90 6.86
N ASP A 108 -15.77 -24.05 6.14
CA ASP A 108 -16.37 -22.78 5.69
C ASP A 108 -16.09 -22.42 4.21
N SER A 109 -15.70 -23.39 3.45
CA SER A 109 -15.40 -23.24 2.01
C SER A 109 -16.63 -22.95 1.14
N GLY A 110 -17.83 -23.21 1.63
CA GLY A 110 -19.10 -22.92 0.96
C GLY A 110 -19.39 -21.43 0.74
N ASN A 111 -18.63 -20.55 1.41
CA ASN A 111 -18.87 -19.11 1.33
C ASN A 111 -18.19 -18.41 0.14
N TRP A 112 -17.42 -19.12 -0.67
CA TRP A 112 -16.73 -18.52 -1.83
C TRP A 112 -17.51 -18.62 -3.14
N LEU A 113 -18.40 -19.58 -3.24
CA LEU A 113 -19.29 -19.74 -4.39
C LEU A 113 -20.69 -20.02 -3.90
N ASP A 114 -21.61 -19.14 -4.14
CA ASP A 114 -23.05 -19.33 -4.01
C ASP A 114 -23.64 -19.62 -5.40
N ASP A 115 -24.89 -20.08 -5.44
CA ASP A 115 -25.55 -20.47 -6.70
C ASP A 115 -25.50 -19.35 -7.75
N ASP A 116 -25.53 -18.09 -7.33
CA ASP A 116 -25.55 -16.92 -8.22
C ASP A 116 -24.37 -15.94 -8.07
N GLN A 117 -23.55 -16.08 -7.03
CA GLN A 117 -22.49 -15.11 -6.70
C GLN A 117 -21.14 -15.78 -6.46
N ILE A 118 -20.09 -15.08 -6.77
CA ILE A 118 -18.70 -15.46 -6.48
C ILE A 118 -18.10 -14.43 -5.54
N ARG A 119 -17.58 -14.90 -4.42
CA ARG A 119 -16.85 -14.06 -3.49
C ARG A 119 -15.46 -13.75 -4.06
N VAL A 120 -15.14 -12.47 -4.12
CA VAL A 120 -13.84 -11.97 -4.49
C VAL A 120 -13.32 -11.15 -3.33
N SER A 121 -12.06 -11.34 -2.98
CA SER A 121 -11.45 -10.59 -1.89
C SER A 121 -10.25 -9.83 -2.39
N GLU A 122 -10.20 -8.56 -2.04
CA GLU A 122 -9.05 -7.70 -2.21
C GLU A 122 -8.19 -7.83 -0.95
N TYR A 123 -7.04 -8.48 -1.10
CA TYR A 123 -6.14 -8.82 0.00
C TYR A 123 -4.89 -7.97 -0.05
N PHE A 124 -4.64 -7.24 1.04
CA PHE A 124 -3.43 -6.46 1.23
C PHE A 124 -2.50 -7.18 2.20
N LYS A 125 -1.24 -7.28 1.82
CA LYS A 125 -0.19 -7.87 2.63
C LYS A 125 0.99 -6.92 2.73
N ARG A 126 1.40 -6.62 3.96
CA ARG A 126 2.61 -5.87 4.24
C ARG A 126 3.80 -6.84 4.25
N VAL A 127 4.76 -6.59 3.35
CA VAL A 127 5.97 -7.40 3.21
C VAL A 127 7.14 -6.58 3.71
N GLU A 128 7.88 -7.14 4.66
CA GLU A 128 9.09 -6.54 5.16
C GLU A 128 10.21 -6.67 4.13
N THR A 129 10.86 -5.57 3.82
CA THR A 129 12.02 -5.50 2.95
C THR A 129 13.13 -4.76 3.66
N LYS A 130 14.38 -5.08 3.34
CA LYS A 130 15.53 -4.32 3.79
C LYS A 130 15.90 -3.31 2.72
N ARG A 131 16.26 -2.12 3.15
CA ARG A 131 16.73 -1.06 2.27
C ARG A 131 17.97 -0.42 2.90
N LYS A 132 19.01 -0.24 2.13
CA LYS A 132 20.20 0.48 2.58
C LYS A 132 19.91 1.97 2.63
N LEU A 133 20.30 2.61 3.71
CA LEU A 133 20.21 4.03 3.92
C LEU A 133 21.63 4.59 4.07
N PHE A 134 21.94 5.58 3.24
CA PHE A 134 23.23 6.26 3.22
C PHE A 134 23.11 7.64 3.83
N LYS A 135 24.06 7.98 4.68
CA LYS A 135 24.29 9.34 5.15
C LYS A 135 25.56 9.85 4.49
N PHE A 136 25.48 10.94 3.77
CA PHE A 136 26.59 11.46 3.00
C PHE A 136 26.69 12.98 3.10
N SER A 137 27.88 13.48 2.84
CA SER A 137 28.22 14.88 2.85
C SER A 137 28.38 15.35 1.41
N VAL A 138 27.67 16.41 1.06
CA VAL A 138 27.78 17.08 -0.24
C VAL A 138 28.54 18.41 -0.03
N PRO A 139 29.65 18.64 -0.73
CA PRO A 139 30.31 19.92 -0.64
C PRO A 139 29.43 21.01 -1.26
N ASN A 140 29.15 22.06 -0.49
CA ASN A 140 28.42 23.21 -0.99
C ASN A 140 29.43 24.21 -1.62
N PRO A 141 29.35 24.44 -2.94
CA PRO A 141 30.32 25.31 -3.63
C PRO A 141 30.20 26.80 -3.26
N GLU A 142 29.03 27.21 -2.69
CA GLU A 142 28.80 28.63 -2.34
C GLU A 142 29.29 28.98 -0.93
N THR A 143 29.16 28.06 0.03
CA THR A 143 29.44 28.32 1.44
C THR A 143 30.74 27.69 1.89
N GLY A 144 31.29 26.71 1.17
CA GLY A 144 32.44 25.90 1.57
C GLY A 144 32.15 24.94 2.73
N GLU A 145 30.92 24.92 3.25
CA GLU A 145 30.48 23.99 4.26
C GLU A 145 29.90 22.72 3.61
N ALA A 146 29.97 21.62 4.32
CA ALA A 146 29.42 20.35 3.84
C ALA A 146 28.00 20.14 4.34
N ASP A 147 27.04 20.03 3.43
CA ASP A 147 25.67 19.69 3.75
C ASP A 147 25.54 18.19 3.96
N ILE A 148 24.96 17.79 5.09
CA ILE A 148 24.71 16.39 5.41
C ILE A 148 23.32 16.00 4.91
N GLN A 149 23.27 15.03 4.00
CA GLN A 149 22.04 14.51 3.42
C GLN A 149 21.91 13.01 3.71
N THR A 150 20.68 12.53 3.57
CA THR A 150 20.36 11.11 3.73
C THR A 150 19.56 10.67 2.51
N ALA A 151 19.96 9.57 1.90
CA ALA A 151 19.22 8.98 0.78
C ALA A 151 19.20 7.45 0.89
N THR A 152 18.18 6.87 0.29
CA THR A 152 18.08 5.42 0.09
C THR A 152 18.92 5.00 -1.12
N GLU A 153 19.18 3.70 -1.24
CA GLU A 153 19.92 3.14 -2.38
C GLU A 153 19.30 3.53 -3.73
N ASP A 154 17.98 3.43 -3.87
CA ASP A 154 17.24 3.83 -5.08
C ASP A 154 17.43 5.33 -5.38
N GLN A 155 17.38 6.18 -4.34
CA GLN A 155 17.57 7.63 -4.50
C GLN A 155 19.01 7.97 -4.88
N MET A 156 20.00 7.25 -4.33
CA MET A 156 21.38 7.38 -4.72
C MET A 156 21.60 6.97 -6.17
N GLY A 157 20.94 5.89 -6.63
CA GLY A 157 20.98 5.49 -8.04
C GLY A 157 20.42 6.57 -8.99
N ILE A 158 19.29 7.18 -8.62
CA ILE A 158 18.70 8.29 -9.39
C ILE A 158 19.63 9.51 -9.42
N LEU A 159 20.22 9.87 -8.29
CA LEU A 159 21.17 10.98 -8.19
C LEU A 159 22.42 10.70 -9.04
N ALA A 160 22.92 9.47 -9.02
CA ALA A 160 24.07 9.05 -9.83
C ALA A 160 23.76 9.16 -11.34
N ALA A 161 22.61 8.63 -11.78
CA ALA A 161 22.19 8.72 -13.16
C ALA A 161 22.06 10.19 -13.64
N ALA A 162 21.38 11.03 -12.86
CA ALA A 162 21.23 12.44 -13.16
C ALA A 162 22.58 13.20 -13.22
N PHE A 163 23.51 12.83 -12.35
CA PHE A 163 24.85 13.42 -12.35
C PHE A 163 25.60 13.09 -13.63
N PHE A 164 25.66 11.82 -14.06
CA PHE A 164 26.34 11.43 -15.28
C PHE A 164 25.67 12.00 -16.54
N GLU A 165 24.34 12.05 -16.60
CA GLU A 165 23.63 12.72 -17.68
C GLU A 165 23.97 14.22 -17.78
N SER A 166 24.06 14.91 -16.63
CA SER A 166 24.42 16.33 -16.60
C SER A 166 25.84 16.60 -17.10
N GLN A 167 26.73 15.63 -16.96
CA GLN A 167 28.13 15.70 -17.44
C GLN A 167 28.25 15.26 -18.91
N GLY A 168 27.19 14.82 -19.56
CA GLY A 168 27.21 14.28 -20.91
C GLY A 168 28.00 12.96 -21.02
N ALA A 169 28.20 12.28 -19.91
CA ALA A 169 28.87 10.99 -19.86
C ALA A 169 27.84 9.84 -19.99
N GLU A 170 28.21 8.74 -20.64
CA GLU A 170 27.39 7.55 -20.64
C GLU A 170 27.26 7.01 -19.20
N VAL A 171 26.04 6.73 -18.79
CA VAL A 171 25.77 6.11 -17.50
C VAL A 171 26.45 4.73 -17.48
N PRO A 172 27.36 4.46 -16.51
CA PRO A 172 28.02 3.17 -16.46
C PRO A 172 26.97 2.05 -16.34
N THR A 173 26.97 1.13 -17.30
CA THR A 173 26.09 -0.04 -17.36
C THR A 173 26.51 -1.17 -16.42
N SER A 174 27.45 -0.92 -15.50
CA SER A 174 27.78 -1.84 -14.43
C SER A 174 26.66 -1.94 -13.41
N ASN A 175 26.62 -3.04 -12.66
CA ASN A 175 25.64 -3.28 -11.60
C ASN A 175 25.43 -2.04 -10.71
N GLU A 176 24.28 -1.95 -10.06
CA GLU A 176 23.91 -0.80 -9.20
C GLU A 176 25.02 -0.36 -8.23
N ASP A 177 25.76 -1.32 -7.65
CA ASP A 177 26.92 -1.07 -6.79
C ASP A 177 28.05 -0.32 -7.54
N GLY A 178 28.35 -0.69 -8.78
CA GLY A 178 29.41 -0.05 -9.57
C GLY A 178 29.05 1.35 -10.03
N LEU A 179 27.77 1.63 -10.30
CA LEU A 179 27.27 2.97 -10.61
C LEU A 179 27.42 3.89 -9.40
N MET A 180 27.12 3.40 -8.22
CA MET A 180 27.22 4.16 -6.97
C MET A 180 28.67 4.48 -6.61
N GLU A 181 29.57 3.50 -6.74
CA GLU A 181 31.01 3.73 -6.51
C GLU A 181 31.59 4.77 -7.48
N ALA A 182 31.27 4.67 -8.76
CA ALA A 182 31.67 5.64 -9.76
C ALA A 182 31.14 7.05 -9.47
N PHE A 183 29.90 7.15 -9.04
CA PHE A 183 29.27 8.41 -8.65
C PHE A 183 29.97 9.05 -7.44
N ILE A 184 30.23 8.30 -6.39
CA ILE A 184 30.90 8.77 -5.17
C ILE A 184 32.30 9.31 -5.53
N GLN A 185 33.04 8.60 -6.37
CA GLN A 185 34.38 9.04 -6.80
C GLN A 185 34.34 10.31 -7.67
N ALA A 186 33.38 10.41 -8.59
CA ALA A 186 33.27 11.52 -9.52
C ALA A 186 32.69 12.80 -8.91
N SER A 187 31.74 12.66 -7.99
CA SER A 187 31.02 13.80 -7.39
C SER A 187 31.70 14.45 -6.19
N GLY A 188 32.73 13.79 -5.61
CA GLY A 188 33.38 14.24 -4.37
C GLY A 188 32.52 14.10 -3.12
N ILE A 189 31.38 13.39 -3.21
CA ILE A 189 30.54 13.05 -2.09
C ILE A 189 31.28 12.10 -1.17
N GLN A 190 31.17 12.31 0.14
CA GLN A 190 31.75 11.42 1.15
C GLN A 190 30.61 10.70 1.88
N VAL A 191 30.59 9.38 1.79
CA VAL A 191 29.67 8.55 2.58
C VAL A 191 30.19 8.53 4.02
N ILE A 192 29.39 9.06 4.94
CA ILE A 192 29.72 9.16 6.38
C ILE A 192 29.31 7.89 7.11
N ALA A 193 28.17 7.35 6.76
CA ALA A 193 27.62 6.14 7.39
C ALA A 193 26.60 5.45 6.48
N GLU A 194 26.52 4.14 6.61
CA GLU A 194 25.47 3.32 6.00
C GLU A 194 24.80 2.47 7.06
N ARG A 195 23.53 2.17 6.87
CA ARG A 195 22.79 1.21 7.70
C ARG A 195 21.66 0.56 6.94
N ASP A 196 21.34 -0.66 7.32
CA ASP A 196 20.10 -1.30 6.90
C ASP A 196 18.91 -0.65 7.63
N ALA A 197 17.94 -0.20 6.87
CA ALA A 197 16.67 0.27 7.37
C ALA A 197 15.57 -0.73 7.00
N GLN A 198 14.73 -1.04 7.96
CA GLN A 198 13.51 -1.80 7.68
C GLN A 198 12.60 -0.94 6.82
N HIS A 199 12.15 -1.51 5.73
CA HIS A 199 11.18 -0.91 4.84
C HIS A 199 10.04 -1.89 4.61
N PHE A 200 8.85 -1.36 4.38
CA PHE A 200 7.68 -2.18 4.12
C PHE A 200 7.13 -1.85 2.75
N LYS A 201 6.82 -2.89 2.01
CA LYS A 201 6.01 -2.79 0.79
C LYS A 201 4.65 -3.38 1.07
N VAL A 202 3.62 -2.78 0.54
CA VAL A 202 2.28 -3.33 0.58
C VAL A 202 1.99 -3.96 -0.78
N MET A 203 1.66 -5.25 -0.77
CA MET A 203 1.24 -5.98 -1.95
C MET A 203 -0.29 -6.08 -1.93
N ARG A 204 -0.92 -5.83 -3.06
CA ARG A 204 -2.35 -5.97 -3.28
C ARG A 204 -2.61 -7.17 -4.17
N TYR A 205 -3.51 -8.03 -3.75
CA TYR A 205 -3.94 -9.21 -4.47
C TYR A 205 -5.46 -9.20 -4.60
N ILE A 206 -5.96 -9.55 -5.76
CA ILE A 206 -7.37 -9.92 -5.93
C ILE A 206 -7.44 -11.44 -5.98
N ILE A 207 -8.21 -12.04 -5.11
CA ILE A 207 -8.32 -13.49 -4.96
C ILE A 207 -9.78 -13.95 -4.99
N ASN A 208 -10.02 -15.14 -5.53
CA ASN A 208 -11.33 -15.78 -5.56
C ASN A 208 -11.43 -17.02 -4.66
N GLY A 209 -10.44 -17.22 -3.76
CA GLY A 209 -10.34 -18.38 -2.87
C GLY A 209 -9.63 -19.58 -3.50
N VAL A 210 -9.43 -19.61 -4.80
CA VAL A 210 -8.73 -20.70 -5.54
C VAL A 210 -7.43 -20.20 -6.14
N GLU A 211 -7.46 -19.03 -6.74
CA GLU A 211 -6.32 -18.46 -7.46
C GLU A 211 -6.21 -16.96 -7.19
N VAL A 212 -5.04 -16.43 -7.49
CA VAL A 212 -4.77 -15.00 -7.51
C VAL A 212 -5.14 -14.49 -8.89
N LEU A 213 -6.13 -13.58 -8.94
CA LEU A 213 -6.63 -12.99 -10.17
C LEU A 213 -5.76 -11.83 -10.63
N GLU A 214 -5.31 -11.01 -9.67
CA GLU A 214 -4.46 -9.85 -9.90
C GLU A 214 -3.44 -9.73 -8.77
N GLU A 215 -2.25 -9.26 -9.11
CA GLU A 215 -1.19 -8.94 -8.15
C GLU A 215 -0.54 -7.62 -8.55
N GLU A 216 -0.44 -6.70 -7.60
CA GLU A 216 0.24 -5.42 -7.82
C GLU A 216 0.90 -4.91 -6.54
N THR A 217 1.91 -4.05 -6.70
CA THR A 217 2.51 -3.34 -5.58
C THR A 217 1.72 -2.07 -5.32
N TRP A 218 1.18 -1.95 -4.10
CA TRP A 218 0.54 -0.71 -3.66
C TRP A 218 1.58 0.40 -3.47
N PRO A 219 1.35 1.61 -3.99
CA PRO A 219 2.36 2.67 -3.92
C PRO A 219 2.56 3.29 -2.53
N GLY A 220 1.71 2.94 -1.56
CA GLY A 220 1.81 3.39 -0.17
C GLY A 220 2.58 2.42 0.73
N MET A 221 3.06 2.91 1.86
CA MET A 221 3.72 2.09 2.89
C MET A 221 2.74 1.48 3.90
N CYS A 222 1.50 1.92 3.89
CA CYS A 222 0.43 1.46 4.78
C CYS A 222 -0.67 0.79 3.98
N ILE A 223 -1.36 -0.15 4.61
CA ILE A 223 -2.57 -0.77 4.05
C ILE A 223 -3.63 0.34 3.91
N PRO A 224 -4.27 0.49 2.74
CA PRO A 224 -5.15 1.63 2.46
C PRO A 224 -6.55 1.50 3.04
N ILE A 225 -6.72 0.74 4.10
CA ILE A 225 -7.97 0.58 4.86
C ILE A 225 -7.80 1.31 6.17
N CYS A 226 -8.62 2.32 6.40
CA CYS A 226 -8.54 3.17 7.58
C CYS A 226 -9.66 2.79 8.55
N PRO A 227 -9.34 2.28 9.75
CA PRO A 227 -10.33 1.97 10.76
C PRO A 227 -10.84 3.24 11.44
N VAL A 228 -12.08 3.17 11.87
CA VAL A 228 -12.72 4.11 12.78
C VAL A 228 -13.27 3.29 13.93
N TRP A 229 -12.66 3.43 15.09
CA TRP A 229 -13.04 2.69 16.28
C TRP A 229 -14.08 3.47 17.07
N GLY A 230 -14.97 2.74 17.73
CA GLY A 230 -15.82 3.27 18.79
C GLY A 230 -15.02 3.44 20.09
N ASP A 231 -15.71 3.36 21.22
CA ASP A 231 -15.06 3.42 22.53
C ASP A 231 -14.23 2.15 22.78
N GLU A 232 -12.94 2.30 23.01
CA GLU A 232 -12.08 1.22 23.47
C GLU A 232 -12.31 1.01 24.97
N SER A 233 -12.90 -0.13 25.33
CA SER A 233 -12.98 -0.54 26.73
C SER A 233 -12.01 -1.69 27.00
N TYR A 234 -10.97 -1.41 27.79
CA TYR A 234 -10.10 -2.46 28.32
C TYR A 234 -10.78 -3.12 29.52
N GLN A 235 -11.43 -4.24 29.29
CA GLN A 235 -11.87 -5.07 30.39
C GLN A 235 -10.67 -5.84 30.94
N ILE A 236 -10.15 -5.41 32.07
CA ILE A 236 -9.22 -6.20 32.84
C ILE A 236 -10.04 -7.31 33.50
N PHE A 237 -10.02 -8.49 32.92
CA PHE A 237 -10.53 -9.67 33.62
C PHE A 237 -9.50 -10.01 34.71
N ASN A 238 -9.73 -9.51 35.92
CA ASN A 238 -9.10 -10.09 37.09
C ASN A 238 -9.66 -11.50 37.27
N GLN A 239 -8.83 -12.47 36.99
CA GLN A 239 -9.05 -13.84 37.41
C GLN A 239 -8.52 -14.02 38.85
#